data_3ff51fdf6ba23f16ff83f2e870625b7c
#
_entry.id   3ff51fdf6ba23f16ff83f2e870625b7c
#
_cell.length_a   1.000
_cell.length_b   1.000
_cell.length_c   1.000
_cell.angle_alpha   90.00
_cell.angle_beta   90.00
_cell.angle_gamma   90.00
#
_symmetry.space_group_name_H-M   'P 1'
#
loop_
_entity.id
_entity.type
_entity.pdbx_description
1 polymer ?
#
loop_
_entity_poly.entity_id
_entity_poly.type
_entity_poly.pdbx_seq_one_letter_code
_entity_poly.pdbx_strand_id
1 'polypeptide(L)'
;MSAVRRPLIAGNWKMNKTGVEAREYVARLRAHLGDEGLPADVAVCVPATALEATARAASGSVVKVFAQAVHEQPAGAYTGEISAAMITATGADGTLVGHSERRAMGETDEQVAARVRAALDGGLFVIVCVGESLETREAGDTELWLTAQVEAALTQVRPDEVASLAIAYEPIWAIGTGRTATPEIAQEACAHVRSTAAARLDGDALRVLYGGSVTPETAPELVAQPDIDGALVGGASLDPDAFAAIVGA
;
A
#
# COMPACT_ATOMS: atom_id res chain seq x y z
N MET A 1 22.21 4.83 -15.42
CA MET A 1 20.86 5.33 -15.67
C MET A 1 19.98 4.61 -14.68
N SER A 2 19.41 5.32 -13.69
CA SER A 2 18.44 4.72 -12.76
C SER A 2 17.29 4.11 -13.57
N ALA A 3 16.93 2.86 -13.30
CA ALA A 3 15.79 2.25 -13.95
C ALA A 3 14.53 3.06 -13.53
N VAL A 4 13.75 3.50 -14.52
CA VAL A 4 12.49 4.19 -14.24
C VAL A 4 11.59 3.20 -13.49
N ARG A 5 11.31 3.48 -12.21
CA ARG A 5 10.39 2.67 -11.41
C ARG A 5 8.98 2.82 -11.97
N ARG A 6 8.34 1.71 -12.30
CA ARG A 6 6.93 1.73 -12.74
C ARG A 6 6.04 2.12 -11.56
N PRO A 7 5.20 3.15 -11.67
CA PRO A 7 4.30 3.55 -10.59
C PRO A 7 3.36 2.43 -10.15
N LEU A 8 2.97 2.43 -8.87
CA LEU A 8 1.94 1.55 -8.32
C LEU A 8 0.81 2.39 -7.72
N ILE A 9 -0.39 2.25 -8.25
CA ILE A 9 -1.59 2.88 -7.70
C ILE A 9 -2.43 1.80 -7.02
N ALA A 10 -2.49 1.86 -5.70
CA ALA A 10 -3.20 0.89 -4.87
C ALA A 10 -4.41 1.55 -4.18
N GLY A 11 -5.60 1.01 -4.38
CA GLY A 11 -6.83 1.52 -3.78
C GLY A 11 -7.18 0.77 -2.50
N ASN A 12 -7.06 1.38 -1.33
CA ASN A 12 -7.47 0.79 -0.07
C ASN A 12 -8.94 1.10 0.24
N TRP A 13 -9.79 0.09 0.10
CA TRP A 13 -11.23 0.24 0.36
C TRP A 13 -11.57 0.37 1.85
N LYS A 14 -10.60 0.09 2.73
CA LYS A 14 -10.85 0.03 4.17
C LYS A 14 -12.03 -0.91 4.47
N MET A 15 -12.93 -0.58 5.41
CA MET A 15 -14.09 -1.39 5.75
C MET A 15 -15.29 -1.02 4.86
N ASN A 16 -15.17 -1.27 3.54
CA ASN A 16 -16.24 -1.02 2.57
C ASN A 16 -16.34 -2.16 1.57
N LYS A 17 -17.51 -2.31 0.97
CA LYS A 17 -17.89 -3.24 -0.10
C LYS A 17 -17.99 -4.71 0.35
N THR A 18 -19.11 -5.27 -0.01
CA THR A 18 -19.39 -6.71 0.03
C THR A 18 -18.77 -7.41 -1.19
N GLY A 19 -18.75 -8.75 -1.19
CA GLY A 19 -18.27 -9.50 -2.36
C GLY A 19 -19.10 -9.29 -3.63
N VAL A 20 -20.38 -8.89 -3.53
CA VAL A 20 -21.22 -8.53 -4.68
C VAL A 20 -20.78 -7.18 -5.27
N GLU A 21 -20.70 -6.15 -4.42
CA GLU A 21 -20.26 -4.81 -4.81
C GLU A 21 -18.81 -4.82 -5.34
N ALA A 22 -17.95 -5.68 -4.79
CA ALA A 22 -16.58 -5.86 -5.26
C ALA A 22 -16.53 -6.35 -6.72
N ARG A 23 -17.37 -7.32 -7.09
CA ARG A 23 -17.45 -7.80 -8.49
C ARG A 23 -17.92 -6.72 -9.45
N GLU A 24 -18.93 -5.96 -9.06
CA GLU A 24 -19.46 -4.83 -9.85
C GLU A 24 -18.38 -3.74 -10.02
N TYR A 25 -17.68 -3.41 -8.93
CA TYR A 25 -16.58 -2.46 -8.95
C TYR A 25 -15.47 -2.90 -9.91
N VAL A 26 -14.99 -4.14 -9.81
CA VAL A 26 -13.92 -4.66 -10.67
C VAL A 26 -14.35 -4.66 -12.14
N ALA A 27 -15.60 -5.03 -12.43
CA ALA A 27 -16.11 -5.02 -13.81
C ALA A 27 -16.09 -3.59 -14.40
N ARG A 28 -16.51 -2.58 -13.64
CA ARG A 28 -16.46 -1.16 -14.05
C ARG A 28 -15.02 -0.68 -14.18
N LEU A 29 -14.16 -0.95 -13.21
CA LEU A 29 -12.77 -0.55 -13.24
C LEU A 29 -12.05 -1.11 -14.47
N ARG A 30 -12.23 -2.40 -14.78
CA ARG A 30 -11.66 -3.03 -15.98
C ARG A 30 -12.14 -2.36 -17.27
N ALA A 31 -13.41 -1.98 -17.34
CA ALA A 31 -13.97 -1.29 -18.51
C ALA A 31 -13.31 0.07 -18.75
N HIS A 32 -12.87 0.77 -17.69
CA HIS A 32 -12.16 2.04 -17.80
C HIS A 32 -10.67 1.87 -18.12
N LEU A 33 -10.02 0.91 -17.47
CA LEU A 33 -8.57 0.73 -17.60
C LEU A 33 -8.16 0.05 -18.90
N GLY A 34 -9.01 -0.82 -19.47
CA GLY A 34 -8.58 -1.73 -20.52
C GLY A 34 -7.64 -2.82 -20.00
N ASP A 35 -7.11 -3.62 -20.90
CA ASP A 35 -6.25 -4.76 -20.56
C ASP A 35 -4.75 -4.51 -20.84
N GLU A 36 -4.38 -3.38 -21.49
CA GLU A 36 -3.00 -3.10 -21.90
C GLU A 36 -2.67 -1.60 -21.84
N GLY A 37 -1.37 -1.28 -21.77
CA GLY A 37 -0.86 0.07 -22.00
C GLY A 37 -0.99 1.03 -20.82
N LEU A 38 -1.28 0.57 -19.61
CA LEU A 38 -1.37 1.44 -18.44
C LEU A 38 -0.01 2.04 -18.06
N PRO A 39 0.00 3.31 -17.62
CA PRO A 39 1.21 3.96 -17.14
C PRO A 39 1.69 3.40 -15.79
N ALA A 40 0.80 2.77 -15.01
CA ALA A 40 1.06 2.26 -13.67
C ALA A 40 0.60 0.81 -13.49
N ASP A 41 1.17 0.13 -12.48
CA ASP A 41 0.58 -1.08 -11.91
C ASP A 41 -0.63 -0.71 -11.06
N VAL A 42 -1.67 -1.54 -11.06
CA VAL A 42 -2.93 -1.25 -10.36
C VAL A 42 -3.24 -2.35 -9.35
N ALA A 43 -3.55 -1.96 -8.12
CA ALA A 43 -3.99 -2.88 -7.09
C ALA A 43 -5.24 -2.36 -6.35
N VAL A 44 -6.06 -3.26 -5.83
CA VAL A 44 -7.13 -2.94 -4.88
C VAL A 44 -6.94 -3.75 -3.61
N CYS A 45 -6.90 -3.07 -2.45
CA CYS A 45 -6.76 -3.68 -1.14
C CYS A 45 -8.14 -3.78 -0.51
N VAL A 46 -8.63 -5.01 -0.32
CA VAL A 46 -10.05 -5.29 -0.04
C VAL A 46 -10.24 -6.03 1.29
N PRO A 47 -11.41 -5.87 1.96
CA PRO A 47 -11.74 -6.64 3.14
C PRO A 47 -11.64 -8.15 2.91
N ALA A 48 -11.25 -8.92 3.94
CA ALA A 48 -11.11 -10.37 3.86
C ALA A 48 -12.40 -11.06 3.36
N THR A 49 -13.57 -10.54 3.72
CA THR A 49 -14.90 -11.04 3.29
C THR A 49 -15.18 -10.86 1.80
N ALA A 50 -14.46 -9.95 1.13
CA ALA A 50 -14.58 -9.70 -0.32
C ALA A 50 -13.40 -10.25 -1.12
N LEU A 51 -12.33 -10.73 -0.47
CA LEU A 51 -11.04 -11.03 -1.08
C LEU A 51 -11.15 -12.05 -2.24
N GLU A 52 -11.73 -13.21 -1.98
CA GLU A 52 -11.89 -14.27 -3.00
C GLU A 52 -12.80 -13.82 -4.16
N ALA A 53 -13.89 -13.13 -3.84
CA ALA A 53 -14.82 -12.64 -4.87
C ALA A 53 -14.15 -11.61 -5.79
N THR A 54 -13.31 -10.73 -5.21
CA THR A 54 -12.55 -9.72 -5.95
C THR A 54 -11.45 -10.36 -6.80
N ALA A 55 -10.67 -11.30 -6.22
CA ALA A 55 -9.60 -11.99 -6.93
C ALA A 55 -10.13 -12.76 -8.15
N ARG A 56 -11.26 -13.46 -8.00
CA ARG A 56 -11.92 -14.14 -9.12
C ARG A 56 -12.41 -13.16 -10.20
N ALA A 57 -12.97 -12.01 -9.82
CA ALA A 57 -13.45 -11.01 -10.78
C ALA A 57 -12.29 -10.31 -11.52
N ALA A 58 -11.15 -10.13 -10.86
CA ALA A 58 -9.95 -9.53 -11.42
C ALA A 58 -9.09 -10.51 -12.25
N SER A 59 -9.38 -11.80 -12.19
CA SER A 59 -8.59 -12.83 -12.89
C SER A 59 -8.47 -12.53 -14.38
N GLY A 60 -7.23 -12.62 -14.90
CA GLY A 60 -6.93 -12.33 -16.30
C GLY A 60 -6.98 -10.84 -16.67
N SER A 61 -6.98 -9.93 -15.68
CA SER A 61 -6.89 -8.48 -15.90
C SER A 61 -5.59 -7.91 -15.36
N VAL A 62 -5.38 -6.62 -15.58
CA VAL A 62 -4.25 -5.84 -15.05
C VAL A 62 -4.40 -5.49 -13.56
N VAL A 63 -5.58 -5.69 -12.99
CA VAL A 63 -5.89 -5.33 -11.59
C VAL A 63 -5.42 -6.43 -10.65
N LYS A 64 -4.50 -6.08 -9.75
CA LYS A 64 -4.03 -6.93 -8.66
C LYS A 64 -4.94 -6.79 -7.44
N VAL A 65 -5.06 -7.86 -6.66
CA VAL A 65 -5.93 -7.89 -5.49
C VAL A 65 -5.12 -8.20 -4.24
N PHE A 66 -5.21 -7.30 -3.24
CA PHE A 66 -4.45 -7.39 -2.00
C PHE A 66 -5.40 -7.51 -0.81
N ALA A 67 -4.97 -8.28 0.19
CA ALA A 67 -5.59 -8.25 1.52
C ALA A 67 -5.21 -6.95 2.25
N GLN A 68 -5.97 -6.62 3.30
CA GLN A 68 -5.71 -5.41 4.13
C GLN A 68 -4.91 -5.72 5.40
N ALA A 69 -4.70 -6.97 5.72
CA ALA A 69 -3.90 -7.46 6.83
C ALA A 69 -3.51 -8.93 6.60
N VAL A 70 -2.48 -9.36 7.32
CA VAL A 70 -2.03 -10.75 7.39
C VAL A 70 -1.54 -11.03 8.81
N HIS A 71 -1.73 -12.25 9.30
CA HIS A 71 -1.17 -12.68 10.58
C HIS A 71 0.23 -13.28 10.38
N GLU A 72 1.13 -13.08 11.34
CA GLU A 72 2.50 -13.55 11.31
C GLU A 72 2.63 -15.09 11.46
N GLN A 73 1.62 -15.73 12.06
CA GLN A 73 1.63 -17.18 12.22
C GLN A 73 0.90 -17.86 11.05
N PRO A 74 1.38 -19.03 10.58
CA PRO A 74 0.76 -19.75 9.48
C PRO A 74 -0.58 -20.40 9.84
N ALA A 75 -0.79 -20.70 11.11
CA ALA A 75 -2.02 -21.30 11.66
C ALA A 75 -2.00 -21.23 13.18
N GLY A 76 -3.14 -21.48 13.84
CA GLY A 76 -3.21 -21.59 15.30
C GLY A 76 -4.46 -20.97 15.92
N ALA A 77 -4.36 -20.69 17.22
CA ALA A 77 -5.45 -20.13 18.03
C ALA A 77 -5.52 -18.59 17.90
N TYR A 78 -5.82 -18.13 16.69
CA TYR A 78 -5.89 -16.71 16.33
C TYR A 78 -7.24 -16.38 15.68
N THR A 79 -8.31 -16.54 16.45
CA THR A 79 -9.69 -16.39 15.97
C THR A 79 -9.91 -15.01 15.33
N GLY A 80 -10.33 -14.99 14.06
CA GLY A 80 -10.58 -13.77 13.27
C GLY A 80 -9.40 -13.32 12.42
N GLU A 81 -8.19 -13.84 12.63
CA GLU A 81 -7.02 -13.53 11.82
C GLU A 81 -6.95 -14.38 10.54
N ILE A 82 -6.22 -13.90 9.55
CA ILE A 82 -5.98 -14.57 8.27
C ILE A 82 -4.48 -14.75 8.04
N SER A 83 -4.06 -15.97 7.68
CA SER A 83 -2.66 -16.27 7.36
C SER A 83 -2.33 -15.97 5.89
N ALA A 84 -1.02 -15.89 5.57
CA ALA A 84 -0.56 -15.74 4.19
C ALA A 84 -1.08 -16.86 3.27
N ALA A 85 -1.11 -18.11 3.75
CA ALA A 85 -1.65 -19.26 3.02
C ALA A 85 -3.16 -19.10 2.70
N MET A 86 -3.96 -18.56 3.64
CA MET A 86 -5.38 -18.27 3.40
C MET A 86 -5.54 -17.18 2.34
N ILE A 87 -4.71 -16.12 2.36
CA ILE A 87 -4.73 -15.05 1.35
C ILE A 87 -4.39 -15.62 -0.03
N THR A 88 -3.29 -16.34 -0.14
CA THR A 88 -2.83 -16.96 -1.40
C THR A 88 -3.88 -17.92 -1.98
N ALA A 89 -4.57 -18.69 -1.12
CA ALA A 89 -5.64 -19.61 -1.54
C ALA A 89 -6.84 -18.91 -2.19
N THR A 90 -7.08 -17.63 -1.92
CA THR A 90 -8.13 -16.84 -2.61
C THR A 90 -7.74 -16.41 -4.02
N GLY A 91 -6.46 -16.52 -4.39
CA GLY A 91 -5.90 -15.99 -5.63
C GLY A 91 -5.48 -14.52 -5.53
N ALA A 92 -5.41 -13.95 -4.32
CA ALA A 92 -4.92 -12.60 -4.11
C ALA A 92 -3.39 -12.53 -4.29
N ASP A 93 -2.91 -11.37 -4.76
CA ASP A 93 -1.51 -11.13 -5.18
C ASP A 93 -0.64 -10.58 -4.03
N GLY A 94 -1.25 -9.98 -3.00
CA GLY A 94 -0.49 -9.28 -1.96
C GLY A 94 -1.29 -8.90 -0.72
N THR A 95 -0.68 -8.07 0.12
CA THR A 95 -1.30 -7.57 1.36
C THR A 95 -0.76 -6.21 1.78
N LEU A 96 -1.56 -5.45 2.55
CA LEU A 96 -1.08 -4.34 3.36
C LEU A 96 -0.54 -4.87 4.70
N VAL A 97 0.47 -4.19 5.26
CA VAL A 97 0.99 -4.44 6.61
C VAL A 97 1.30 -3.10 7.28
N GLY A 98 0.97 -2.96 8.56
CA GLY A 98 1.32 -1.78 9.36
C GLY A 98 0.52 -0.51 9.04
N HIS A 99 -0.64 -0.63 8.35
CA HIS A 99 -1.50 0.53 8.08
C HIS A 99 -1.83 1.31 9.36
N SER A 100 -1.86 2.64 9.27
CA SER A 100 -2.05 3.53 10.42
C SER A 100 -3.26 3.17 11.29
N GLU A 101 -4.38 2.74 10.70
CA GLU A 101 -5.56 2.26 11.45
C GLU A 101 -5.27 0.97 12.22
N ARG A 102 -4.42 0.06 11.70
CA ARG A 102 -4.01 -1.17 12.40
C ARG A 102 -3.07 -0.85 13.56
N ARG A 103 -2.13 0.07 13.35
CA ARG A 103 -1.24 0.58 14.40
C ARG A 103 -2.03 1.26 15.53
N ALA A 104 -3.06 2.02 15.18
CA ALA A 104 -3.98 2.61 16.17
C ALA A 104 -4.78 1.56 16.97
N MET A 105 -4.96 0.35 16.45
CA MET A 105 -5.53 -0.81 17.15
C MET A 105 -4.50 -1.62 17.95
N GLY A 106 -3.24 -1.16 18.01
CA GLY A 106 -2.18 -1.78 18.80
C GLY A 106 -1.19 -2.65 18.03
N GLU A 107 -1.19 -2.62 16.68
CA GLU A 107 -0.17 -3.32 15.89
C GLU A 107 1.20 -2.68 16.12
N THR A 108 2.15 -3.44 16.68
CA THR A 108 3.50 -2.95 17.02
C THR A 108 4.47 -3.09 15.85
N ASP A 109 5.63 -2.41 15.92
CA ASP A 109 6.67 -2.52 14.90
C ASP A 109 7.25 -3.94 14.79
N GLU A 110 7.34 -4.68 15.90
CA GLU A 110 7.77 -6.08 15.90
C GLU A 110 6.74 -6.97 15.19
N GLN A 111 5.45 -6.72 15.40
CA GLN A 111 4.39 -7.43 14.66
C GLN A 111 4.42 -7.08 13.18
N VAL A 112 4.64 -5.82 12.83
CA VAL A 112 4.79 -5.40 11.42
C VAL A 112 5.94 -6.15 10.76
N ALA A 113 7.12 -6.21 11.39
CA ALA A 113 8.27 -6.95 10.87
C ALA A 113 7.95 -8.44 10.64
N ALA A 114 7.32 -9.09 11.63
CA ALA A 114 6.95 -10.50 11.55
C ALA A 114 5.89 -10.77 10.46
N ARG A 115 4.93 -9.87 10.29
CA ARG A 115 3.88 -9.94 9.25
C ARG A 115 4.44 -9.70 7.86
N VAL A 116 5.36 -8.76 7.70
CA VAL A 116 6.11 -8.58 6.44
C VAL A 116 6.83 -9.87 6.07
N ARG A 117 7.56 -10.50 7.01
CA ARG A 117 8.24 -11.76 6.75
C ARG A 117 7.27 -12.87 6.34
N ALA A 118 6.18 -13.05 7.09
CA ALA A 118 5.17 -14.07 6.81
C ALA A 118 4.51 -13.89 5.43
N ALA A 119 4.25 -12.65 5.03
CA ALA A 119 3.69 -12.35 3.72
C ALA A 119 4.67 -12.68 2.59
N LEU A 120 5.94 -12.26 2.72
CA LEU A 120 7.00 -12.54 1.72
C LEU A 120 7.28 -14.05 1.62
N ASP A 121 7.32 -14.78 2.74
CA ASP A 121 7.46 -16.24 2.75
C ASP A 121 6.26 -16.95 2.09
N GLY A 122 5.07 -16.35 2.17
CA GLY A 122 3.87 -16.78 1.46
C GLY A 122 3.83 -16.41 -0.02
N GLY A 123 4.85 -15.75 -0.56
CA GLY A 123 4.93 -15.31 -1.95
C GLY A 123 4.02 -14.12 -2.28
N LEU A 124 3.56 -13.37 -1.28
CA LEU A 124 2.70 -12.20 -1.47
C LEU A 124 3.54 -10.94 -1.71
N PHE A 125 3.04 -10.05 -2.57
CA PHE A 125 3.54 -8.69 -2.62
C PHE A 125 3.11 -7.92 -1.36
N VAL A 126 4.00 -7.10 -0.78
CA VAL A 126 3.73 -6.40 0.48
C VAL A 126 3.78 -4.89 0.27
N ILE A 127 2.73 -4.18 0.67
CA ILE A 127 2.80 -2.72 0.88
C ILE A 127 2.89 -2.49 2.39
N VAL A 128 4.06 -2.01 2.83
CA VAL A 128 4.31 -1.65 4.23
C VAL A 128 3.93 -0.19 4.44
N CYS A 129 3.07 0.09 5.41
CA CYS A 129 2.68 1.45 5.75
C CYS A 129 3.51 1.98 6.94
N VAL A 130 4.02 3.20 6.76
CA VAL A 130 4.76 3.96 7.77
C VAL A 130 4.23 5.39 7.80
N GLY A 131 4.27 6.05 8.96
CA GLY A 131 3.77 7.42 9.03
C GLY A 131 3.78 7.98 10.45
N GLU A 132 3.74 9.30 10.54
CA GLU A 132 3.78 10.04 11.81
C GLU A 132 2.45 10.71 12.14
N SER A 133 2.23 10.90 13.44
CA SER A 133 1.13 11.71 13.98
C SER A 133 1.39 13.21 13.79
N LEU A 134 0.34 14.02 14.00
CA LEU A 134 0.50 15.48 14.03
C LEU A 134 1.44 15.92 15.15
N GLU A 135 1.33 15.31 16.32
CA GLU A 135 2.17 15.61 17.48
C GLU A 135 3.66 15.37 17.15
N THR A 136 4.00 14.22 16.58
CA THR A 136 5.36 13.87 16.14
C THR A 136 5.88 14.89 15.13
N ARG A 137 5.04 15.30 14.17
CA ARG A 137 5.42 16.27 13.15
C ARG A 137 5.65 17.66 13.74
N GLU A 138 4.77 18.14 14.63
CA GLU A 138 4.91 19.44 15.29
C GLU A 138 6.12 19.49 16.24
N ALA A 139 6.53 18.35 16.79
CA ALA A 139 7.76 18.21 17.57
C ALA A 139 9.05 18.25 16.71
N GLY A 140 8.94 18.11 15.37
CA GLY A 140 10.10 18.04 14.48
C GLY A 140 10.73 16.64 14.39
N ASP A 141 10.07 15.61 14.91
CA ASP A 141 10.59 14.24 15.04
C ASP A 141 10.18 13.31 13.85
N THR A 142 9.63 13.87 12.76
CA THR A 142 9.14 13.10 11.60
C THR A 142 10.19 12.13 11.07
N GLU A 143 11.40 12.60 10.79
CA GLU A 143 12.47 11.76 10.21
C GLU A 143 12.89 10.65 11.17
N LEU A 144 13.06 10.98 12.46
CA LEU A 144 13.41 9.98 13.47
C LEU A 144 12.35 8.89 13.59
N TRP A 145 11.07 9.30 13.57
CA TRP A 145 9.93 8.38 13.64
C TRP A 145 9.85 7.47 12.42
N LEU A 146 9.95 8.04 11.21
CA LEU A 146 9.92 7.28 9.96
C LEU A 146 11.12 6.32 9.85
N THR A 147 12.32 6.77 10.26
CA THR A 147 13.52 5.91 10.32
C THR A 147 13.25 4.68 11.18
N ALA A 148 12.74 4.85 12.40
CA ALA A 148 12.46 3.74 13.31
C ALA A 148 11.47 2.74 12.72
N GLN A 149 10.37 3.20 12.12
CA GLN A 149 9.36 2.34 11.52
C GLN A 149 9.88 1.60 10.28
N VAL A 150 10.63 2.27 9.40
CA VAL A 150 11.22 1.65 8.19
C VAL A 150 12.25 0.60 8.58
N GLU A 151 13.17 0.92 9.49
CA GLU A 151 14.20 -0.02 9.94
C GLU A 151 13.57 -1.26 10.60
N ALA A 152 12.58 -1.08 11.47
CA ALA A 152 11.87 -2.18 12.11
C ALA A 152 11.18 -3.06 11.07
N ALA A 153 10.40 -2.48 10.16
CA ALA A 153 9.68 -3.21 9.12
C ALA A 153 10.60 -4.04 8.20
N LEU A 154 11.78 -3.52 7.91
CA LEU A 154 12.74 -4.17 7.00
C LEU A 154 13.73 -5.12 7.71
N THR A 155 13.63 -5.29 9.04
CA THR A 155 14.59 -6.11 9.82
C THR A 155 14.72 -7.54 9.29
N GLN A 156 13.65 -8.13 8.77
CA GLN A 156 13.59 -9.51 8.27
C GLN A 156 13.48 -9.61 6.74
N VAL A 157 13.60 -8.48 6.01
CA VAL A 157 13.54 -8.45 4.54
C VAL A 157 14.92 -8.73 3.97
N ARG A 158 15.01 -9.60 2.97
CA ARG A 158 16.26 -9.89 2.25
C ARG A 158 16.44 -8.89 1.10
N PRO A 159 17.68 -8.52 0.73
CA PRO A 159 17.92 -7.54 -0.35
C PRO A 159 17.33 -7.94 -1.71
N ASP A 160 17.25 -9.23 -2.01
CA ASP A 160 16.69 -9.76 -3.26
C ASP A 160 15.16 -9.74 -3.32
N GLU A 161 14.48 -9.38 -2.20
CA GLU A 161 13.03 -9.29 -2.12
C GLU A 161 12.47 -7.89 -2.45
N VAL A 162 13.32 -6.91 -2.77
CA VAL A 162 12.89 -5.53 -3.05
C VAL A 162 11.81 -5.43 -4.12
N ALA A 163 11.80 -6.31 -5.12
CA ALA A 163 10.79 -6.36 -6.17
C ALA A 163 9.39 -6.80 -5.68
N SER A 164 9.33 -7.45 -4.50
CA SER A 164 8.08 -7.92 -3.88
C SER A 164 7.56 -6.97 -2.78
N LEU A 165 8.14 -5.77 -2.68
CA LEU A 165 7.84 -4.82 -1.62
C LEU A 165 7.59 -3.41 -2.19
N ALA A 166 6.73 -2.66 -1.50
CA ALA A 166 6.64 -1.20 -1.58
C ALA A 166 6.46 -0.63 -0.17
N ILE A 167 6.85 0.62 0.05
CA ILE A 167 6.59 1.32 1.31
C ILE A 167 5.63 2.47 1.02
N ALA A 168 4.53 2.57 1.78
CA ALA A 168 3.57 3.67 1.69
C ALA A 168 3.78 4.62 2.87
N TYR A 169 4.11 5.87 2.57
CA TYR A 169 4.16 6.94 3.56
C TYR A 169 2.76 7.49 3.82
N GLU A 170 2.29 7.37 5.03
CA GLU A 170 0.99 7.85 5.50
C GLU A 170 1.16 9.08 6.43
N PRO A 171 0.97 10.33 5.97
CA PRO A 171 0.86 11.47 6.88
C PRO A 171 -0.46 11.35 7.68
N ILE A 172 -0.42 10.68 8.85
CA ILE A 172 -1.62 10.33 9.64
C ILE A 172 -2.46 11.57 9.95
N TRP A 173 -1.80 12.71 10.17
CA TRP A 173 -2.41 14.02 10.42
C TRP A 173 -3.21 14.57 9.22
N ALA A 174 -2.98 14.04 8.01
CA ALA A 174 -3.68 14.45 6.79
C ALA A 174 -4.73 13.42 6.33
N ILE A 175 -4.85 12.25 6.97
CA ILE A 175 -5.80 11.20 6.58
C ILE A 175 -7.17 11.48 7.18
N GLY A 176 -8.17 11.78 6.34
CA GLY A 176 -9.56 11.98 6.78
C GLY A 176 -9.82 13.25 7.59
N THR A 177 -8.86 14.15 7.69
CA THR A 177 -8.95 15.37 8.51
C THR A 177 -9.34 16.61 7.71
N GLY A 178 -9.36 16.51 6.37
CA GLY A 178 -9.50 17.67 5.46
C GLY A 178 -8.20 18.46 5.28
N ARG A 179 -7.11 18.11 5.96
CA ARG A 179 -5.76 18.63 5.70
C ARG A 179 -5.11 17.79 4.60
N THR A 180 -4.29 18.42 3.77
CA THR A 180 -3.47 17.73 2.76
C THR A 180 -2.02 18.11 2.94
N ALA A 181 -1.11 17.13 2.81
CA ALA A 181 0.30 17.47 2.65
C ALA A 181 0.48 18.11 1.25
N THR A 182 1.35 19.10 1.15
CA THR A 182 1.75 19.61 -0.16
C THR A 182 2.62 18.58 -0.89
N PRO A 183 2.76 18.63 -2.22
CA PRO A 183 3.65 17.75 -2.95
C PRO A 183 5.10 17.76 -2.43
N GLU A 184 5.59 18.94 -1.99
CA GLU A 184 6.94 19.09 -1.43
C GLU A 184 7.09 18.35 -0.10
N ILE A 185 6.09 18.46 0.77
CA ILE A 185 6.07 17.75 2.07
C ILE A 185 6.01 16.23 1.85
N ALA A 186 5.19 15.79 0.90
CA ALA A 186 5.09 14.38 0.52
C ALA A 186 6.42 13.86 -0.06
N GLN A 187 7.05 14.66 -0.95
CA GLN A 187 8.34 14.35 -1.54
C GLN A 187 9.44 14.22 -0.48
N GLU A 188 9.55 15.18 0.45
CA GLU A 188 10.56 15.16 1.51
C GLU A 188 10.46 13.87 2.35
N ALA A 189 9.26 13.51 2.78
CA ALA A 189 9.04 12.30 3.56
C ALA A 189 9.31 11.01 2.75
N CYS A 190 8.86 10.94 1.49
CA CYS A 190 9.11 9.78 0.62
C CYS A 190 10.61 9.62 0.30
N ALA A 191 11.33 10.73 0.06
CA ALA A 191 12.79 10.72 -0.11
C ALA A 191 13.50 10.19 1.13
N HIS A 192 13.08 10.64 2.33
CA HIS A 192 13.63 10.15 3.59
C HIS A 192 13.38 8.64 3.79
N VAL A 193 12.15 8.16 3.52
CA VAL A 193 11.80 6.73 3.58
C VAL A 193 12.68 5.92 2.63
N ARG A 194 12.87 6.36 1.39
CA ARG A 194 13.74 5.71 0.40
C ARG A 194 15.19 5.66 0.87
N SER A 195 15.72 6.80 1.34
CA SER A 195 17.09 6.90 1.84
C SER A 195 17.33 5.97 3.02
N THR A 196 16.40 5.89 3.96
CA THR A 196 16.47 4.97 5.10
C THR A 196 16.46 3.51 4.64
N ALA A 197 15.56 3.15 3.73
CA ALA A 197 15.46 1.79 3.21
C ALA A 197 16.71 1.37 2.40
N ALA A 198 17.41 2.33 1.77
CA ALA A 198 18.61 2.09 0.99
C ALA A 198 19.78 1.54 1.81
N ALA A 199 19.74 1.62 3.14
CA ALA A 199 20.71 0.97 4.01
C ALA A 199 20.61 -0.58 3.99
N ARG A 200 19.48 -1.14 3.50
CA ARG A 200 19.20 -2.59 3.50
C ARG A 200 18.80 -3.15 2.13
N LEU A 201 18.17 -2.34 1.31
CA LEU A 201 17.59 -2.72 0.01
C LEU A 201 18.19 -1.86 -1.11
N ASP A 202 17.96 -2.25 -2.36
CA ASP A 202 18.22 -1.36 -3.49
C ASP A 202 17.18 -0.23 -3.49
N GLY A 203 17.55 0.95 -3.01
CA GLY A 203 16.70 2.13 -2.95
C GLY A 203 16.22 2.61 -4.33
N ASP A 204 17.00 2.36 -5.39
CA ASP A 204 16.65 2.70 -6.76
C ASP A 204 15.60 1.73 -7.35
N ALA A 205 15.49 0.53 -6.81
CA ALA A 205 14.47 -0.45 -7.20
C ALA A 205 13.21 -0.39 -6.33
N LEU A 206 13.32 0.13 -5.08
CA LEU A 206 12.21 0.19 -4.15
C LEU A 206 11.16 1.21 -4.60
N ARG A 207 9.90 0.81 -4.60
CA ARG A 207 8.77 1.73 -4.80
C ARG A 207 8.34 2.36 -3.47
N VAL A 208 8.26 3.70 -3.45
CA VAL A 208 7.71 4.46 -2.32
C VAL A 208 6.43 5.15 -2.77
N LEU A 209 5.34 4.89 -2.07
CA LEU A 209 4.01 5.39 -2.38
C LEU A 209 3.63 6.51 -1.42
N TYR A 210 2.85 7.47 -1.89
CA TYR A 210 2.20 8.43 -1.02
C TYR A 210 0.84 7.90 -0.56
N GLY A 211 0.61 7.83 0.75
CA GLY A 211 -0.60 7.28 1.39
C GLY A 211 -1.51 8.30 2.06
N GLY A 212 -1.34 9.59 1.78
CA GLY A 212 -2.25 10.64 2.24
C GLY A 212 -3.48 10.81 1.36
N SER A 213 -4.09 11.99 1.40
CA SER A 213 -5.25 12.31 0.57
C SER A 213 -4.83 12.47 -0.90
N VAL A 214 -5.38 11.62 -1.78
CA VAL A 214 -5.15 11.66 -3.23
C VAL A 214 -6.49 11.72 -3.94
N THR A 215 -6.62 12.65 -4.88
CA THR A 215 -7.78 12.80 -5.79
C THR A 215 -7.31 12.80 -7.24
N PRO A 216 -8.20 12.66 -8.24
CA PRO A 216 -7.81 12.79 -9.63
C PRO A 216 -7.09 14.11 -9.97
N GLU A 217 -7.45 15.19 -9.26
CA GLU A 217 -6.87 16.52 -9.48
C GLU A 217 -5.46 16.64 -8.89
N THR A 218 -5.18 15.99 -7.75
CA THR A 218 -3.88 16.09 -7.05
C THR A 218 -2.88 15.01 -7.45
N ALA A 219 -3.34 13.91 -8.03
CA ALA A 219 -2.49 12.78 -8.40
C ALA A 219 -1.34 13.17 -9.36
N PRO A 220 -1.56 13.97 -10.43
CA PRO A 220 -0.48 14.31 -11.36
C PRO A 220 0.70 15.03 -10.70
N GLU A 221 0.42 15.98 -9.78
CA GLU A 221 1.47 16.72 -9.09
C GLU A 221 2.26 15.84 -8.10
N LEU A 222 1.58 14.88 -7.46
CA LEU A 222 2.20 13.94 -6.54
C LEU A 222 3.10 12.93 -7.27
N VAL A 223 2.59 12.28 -8.32
CA VAL A 223 3.38 11.26 -9.05
C VAL A 223 4.50 11.86 -9.91
N ALA A 224 4.48 13.19 -10.15
CA ALA A 224 5.57 13.89 -10.80
C ALA A 224 6.79 14.08 -9.88
N GLN A 225 6.67 13.84 -8.57
CA GLN A 225 7.78 13.98 -7.63
C GLN A 225 8.78 12.81 -7.78
N PRO A 226 10.10 13.08 -7.69
CA PRO A 226 11.12 12.09 -8.00
C PRO A 226 11.15 10.86 -7.09
N ASP A 227 10.65 10.98 -5.84
CA ASP A 227 10.65 9.90 -4.86
C ASP A 227 9.26 9.36 -4.54
N ILE A 228 8.24 9.75 -5.32
CA ILE A 228 6.88 9.24 -5.21
C ILE A 228 6.58 8.33 -6.41
N ASP A 229 6.59 7.01 -6.18
CA ASP A 229 6.37 6.00 -7.21
C ASP A 229 4.91 5.52 -7.26
N GLY A 230 3.97 6.38 -6.94
CA GLY A 230 2.55 6.09 -6.95
C GLY A 230 1.83 6.43 -5.66
N ALA A 231 0.67 5.81 -5.43
CA ALA A 231 -0.19 6.18 -4.31
C ALA A 231 -0.90 4.98 -3.67
N LEU A 232 -1.11 5.07 -2.35
CA LEU A 232 -2.06 4.26 -1.62
C LEU A 232 -3.32 5.10 -1.34
N VAL A 233 -4.33 4.93 -2.19
CA VAL A 233 -5.52 5.79 -2.28
C VAL A 233 -6.62 5.28 -1.36
N GLY A 234 -7.13 6.12 -0.46
CA GLY A 234 -8.26 5.79 0.41
C GLY A 234 -9.61 6.05 -0.26
N GLY A 235 -10.36 7.06 0.22
CA GLY A 235 -11.76 7.33 -0.16
C GLY A 235 -12.03 7.41 -1.66
N ALA A 236 -11.16 8.06 -2.45
CA ALA A 236 -11.32 8.15 -3.90
C ALA A 236 -11.27 6.78 -4.60
N SER A 237 -10.65 5.77 -3.99
CA SER A 237 -10.63 4.41 -4.52
C SER A 237 -11.96 3.65 -4.40
N LEU A 238 -12.94 4.19 -3.70
CA LEU A 238 -14.26 3.57 -3.57
C LEU A 238 -15.14 3.77 -4.82
N ASP A 239 -14.83 4.77 -5.63
CA ASP A 239 -15.45 5.01 -6.93
C ASP A 239 -14.48 4.53 -8.04
N PRO A 240 -14.88 3.56 -8.89
CA PRO A 240 -14.02 3.03 -9.94
C PRO A 240 -13.65 4.07 -11.01
N ASP A 241 -14.50 5.08 -11.26
CA ASP A 241 -14.26 6.11 -12.26
C ASP A 241 -13.18 7.09 -11.75
N ALA A 242 -13.31 7.56 -10.49
CA ALA A 242 -12.30 8.39 -9.84
C ALA A 242 -10.96 7.65 -9.69
N PHE A 243 -11.00 6.36 -9.32
CA PHE A 243 -9.79 5.57 -9.18
C PHE A 243 -9.09 5.33 -10.52
N ALA A 244 -9.84 5.05 -11.59
CA ALA A 244 -9.28 4.93 -12.93
C ALA A 244 -8.62 6.23 -13.43
N ALA A 245 -9.20 7.39 -13.10
CA ALA A 245 -8.60 8.69 -13.42
C ALA A 245 -7.26 8.91 -12.68
N ILE A 246 -7.15 8.46 -11.41
CA ILE A 246 -5.88 8.51 -10.65
C ILE A 246 -4.83 7.57 -11.28
N VAL A 247 -5.23 6.40 -11.78
CA VAL A 247 -4.32 5.46 -12.47
C VAL A 247 -3.75 6.04 -13.76
N GLY A 248 -4.52 6.87 -14.45
CA GLY A 248 -4.12 7.52 -15.71
C GLY A 248 -3.35 8.83 -15.54
N ALA A 249 -3.05 9.25 -14.32
CA ALA A 249 -2.43 10.53 -14.00
C ALA A 249 -0.94 10.63 -14.35
#